data_32418067884574fadbcec9c1718c38ea
#
_entry.id   32418067884574fadbcec9c1718c38ea
#
_cell.length_a   1.000
_cell.length_b   1.000
_cell.length_c   1.000
_cell.angle_alpha   90.00
_cell.angle_beta   90.00
_cell.angle_gamma   90.00
#
_symmetry.space_group_name_H-M   'P 1'
#
loop_
_entity.id
_entity.type
_entity.pdbx_description
1 polymer ?
#
loop_
_entity_poly.entity_id
_entity_poly.type
_entity_poly.pdbx_seq_one_letter_code
_entity_poly.pdbx_strand_id
1 'polypeptide(L)'
;LSHSTTLDLVAIPLEDCVIFTQYYLDCLSQASYLVADETTGQAVVVDPRRDVAEYLDDARAKGLTIVGVINTHFHADFVSGHLELARETGAWIGYGEAAVADFPVRHLADGERISLGEVTLEVMATPGHTPESISVLVFEHADDEVAYGVLTGDALFIGDVGRPDLLASVGVTADELGVMLYDSIQRKLMGLPDAVRVFPAHGAGSACGKNLSTETQSTIGEQRAFNYACQPMSQEEFVAVVTEGQPAAPAYFLYNATLNKQERDVRDLDAAVPALTADQVEAALAAGAVVHDARDVQEFASAHLRGSINVPADGRMAETVGMVFSPEQQVVVIAPEGVEQEVATRFARIGFDHVVGYVADPEAYFLAHEDDVT
;
A
#
# COMPACT_ATOMS: atom_id res chain seq x y z
N LEU A 1 18.44 66.17 -16.61
CA LEU A 1 19.03 64.83 -16.58
C LEU A 1 18.37 64.02 -15.42
N SER A 2 17.26 63.30 -15.69
CA SER A 2 16.58 62.46 -14.77
C SER A 2 17.14 61.02 -14.93
N HIS A 3 17.76 60.49 -13.90
CA HIS A 3 18.15 59.09 -13.83
C HIS A 3 16.94 58.29 -13.30
N SER A 4 16.35 57.54 -14.18
CA SER A 4 15.36 56.49 -13.84
C SER A 4 16.16 55.28 -13.40
N THR A 5 16.13 54.94 -12.12
CA THR A 5 16.61 53.67 -11.57
C THR A 5 15.48 52.64 -11.73
N THR A 6 15.59 51.79 -12.73
CA THR A 6 14.83 50.54 -12.83
C THR A 6 15.33 49.61 -11.73
N LEU A 7 14.48 49.31 -10.76
CA LEU A 7 14.68 48.20 -9.82
C LEU A 7 14.45 46.90 -10.59
N ASP A 8 15.53 46.20 -10.90
CA ASP A 8 15.44 44.80 -11.31
C ASP A 8 14.91 43.99 -10.11
N LEU A 9 13.67 43.64 -10.18
CA LEU A 9 13.09 42.58 -9.30
C LEU A 9 13.81 41.29 -9.66
N VAL A 10 14.80 40.90 -8.87
CA VAL A 10 15.34 39.55 -8.85
C VAL A 10 14.21 38.68 -8.36
N ALA A 11 13.65 37.85 -9.25
CA ALA A 11 12.73 36.81 -8.87
C ALA A 11 13.47 35.87 -7.89
N ILE A 12 13.07 35.91 -6.63
CA ILE A 12 13.47 34.92 -5.64
C ILE A 12 12.85 33.61 -6.18
N PRO A 13 13.64 32.52 -6.36
CA PRO A 13 13.04 31.24 -6.68
C PRO A 13 12.00 30.96 -5.60
N LEU A 14 10.76 30.72 -5.99
CA LEU A 14 9.73 30.19 -5.09
C LEU A 14 10.30 28.86 -4.58
N GLU A 15 10.53 28.74 -3.28
CA GLU A 15 10.86 27.47 -2.65
C GLU A 15 9.67 26.54 -2.90
N ASP A 16 9.95 25.26 -3.23
CA ASP A 16 8.92 24.26 -3.48
C ASP A 16 8.00 24.22 -2.25
N CYS A 17 6.74 24.61 -2.37
CA CYS A 17 5.81 24.66 -1.23
C CYS A 17 5.22 23.29 -0.91
N VAL A 18 5.44 22.29 -1.77
CA VAL A 18 4.98 20.93 -1.54
C VAL A 18 6.00 20.12 -0.73
N ILE A 19 5.58 19.58 0.41
CA ILE A 19 6.30 18.53 1.11
C ILE A 19 5.77 17.20 0.59
N PHE A 20 6.63 16.42 -0.07
CA PHE A 20 6.28 15.16 -0.68
C PHE A 20 7.22 14.06 -0.17
N THR A 21 6.64 13.05 0.51
CA THR A 21 7.40 11.90 1.03
C THR A 21 6.80 10.62 0.48
N GLN A 22 7.62 9.77 -0.14
CA GLN A 22 7.28 8.41 -0.54
C GLN A 22 7.80 7.44 0.52
N TYR A 23 6.94 6.57 1.01
CA TYR A 23 7.28 5.45 1.88
C TYR A 23 7.16 4.17 1.07
N TYR A 24 8.25 3.43 0.94
CA TYR A 24 8.26 2.17 0.20
C TYR A 24 8.48 0.99 1.13
N LEU A 25 7.60 0.00 1.06
CA LEU A 25 7.60 -1.20 1.89
C LEU A 25 7.98 -2.42 1.05
N ASP A 26 9.22 -2.87 1.14
CA ASP A 26 9.77 -3.95 0.31
C ASP A 26 9.00 -5.28 0.46
N CYS A 27 8.56 -5.64 1.67
CA CYS A 27 7.91 -6.94 1.92
C CYS A 27 6.53 -7.11 1.25
N LEU A 28 5.92 -6.02 0.79
CA LEU A 28 4.66 -5.99 0.02
C LEU A 28 4.83 -5.28 -1.31
N SER A 29 6.03 -4.77 -1.62
CA SER A 29 6.30 -3.92 -2.80
C SER A 29 5.32 -2.74 -2.91
N GLN A 30 4.90 -2.19 -1.76
CA GLN A 30 3.86 -1.18 -1.64
C GLN A 30 4.47 0.20 -1.39
N ALA A 31 3.92 1.22 -2.06
CA ALA A 31 4.24 2.62 -1.82
C ALA A 31 3.05 3.38 -1.26
N SER A 32 3.29 4.20 -0.26
CA SER A 32 2.37 5.19 0.28
C SER A 32 3.00 6.56 0.29
N TYR A 33 2.19 7.61 0.44
CA TYR A 33 2.66 8.96 0.25
C TYR A 33 2.13 9.90 1.31
N LEU A 34 2.98 10.83 1.78
CA LEU A 34 2.56 12.00 2.53
C LEU A 34 2.74 13.21 1.64
N VAL A 35 1.66 13.93 1.40
CA VAL A 35 1.63 15.18 0.64
C VAL A 35 1.17 16.30 1.55
N ALA A 36 1.96 17.36 1.70
CA ALA A 36 1.63 18.46 2.58
C ALA A 36 1.98 19.81 1.98
N ASP A 37 1.32 20.82 2.49
CA ASP A 37 1.57 22.22 2.21
C ASP A 37 2.46 22.81 3.32
N GLU A 38 3.63 23.32 2.96
CA GLU A 38 4.57 23.88 3.92
C GLU A 38 4.03 25.15 4.62
N THR A 39 3.19 25.94 3.92
CA THR A 39 2.68 27.21 4.42
C THR A 39 1.61 27.05 5.50
N THR A 40 0.76 26.05 5.37
CA THR A 40 -0.34 25.76 6.31
C THR A 40 -0.02 24.64 7.29
N GLY A 41 0.94 23.78 6.95
CA GLY A 41 1.22 22.55 7.66
C GLY A 41 0.14 21.47 7.52
N GLN A 42 -0.83 21.62 6.61
CA GLN A 42 -1.84 20.59 6.35
C GLN A 42 -1.27 19.48 5.47
N ALA A 43 -1.55 18.22 5.84
CA ALA A 43 -1.07 17.04 5.15
C ALA A 43 -2.19 16.03 4.87
N VAL A 44 -2.02 15.28 3.78
CA VAL A 44 -2.83 14.10 3.46
C VAL A 44 -1.89 12.91 3.30
N VAL A 45 -2.29 11.75 3.82
CA VAL A 45 -1.60 10.48 3.58
C VAL A 45 -2.38 9.69 2.55
N VAL A 46 -1.70 9.18 1.52
CA VAL A 46 -2.30 8.39 0.44
C VAL A 46 -1.82 6.94 0.54
N ASP A 47 -2.78 6.01 0.51
CA ASP A 47 -2.57 4.55 0.59
C ASP A 47 -1.71 4.11 1.79
N PRO A 48 -2.03 4.55 3.03
CA PRO A 48 -1.23 4.22 4.20
C PRO A 48 -1.29 2.73 4.52
N ARG A 49 -0.15 2.17 4.92
CA ARG A 49 -0.13 0.86 5.56
C ARG A 49 -0.66 0.95 7.00
N ARG A 50 -0.98 -0.19 7.59
CA ARG A 50 -1.66 -0.29 8.88
C ARG A 50 -0.80 0.15 10.09
N ASP A 51 0.51 -0.04 10.00
CA ASP A 51 1.50 0.42 10.98
C ASP A 51 1.79 1.92 10.76
N VAL A 52 0.94 2.77 11.34
CA VAL A 52 0.87 4.21 11.04
C VAL A 52 1.88 5.08 11.78
N ALA A 53 2.66 4.52 12.70
CA ALA A 53 3.58 5.28 13.55
C ALA A 53 4.55 6.17 12.75
N GLU A 54 5.10 5.64 11.64
CA GLU A 54 6.05 6.38 10.80
C GLU A 54 5.43 7.65 10.20
N TYR A 55 4.18 7.60 9.73
CA TYR A 55 3.50 8.80 9.20
C TYR A 55 3.24 9.84 10.29
N LEU A 56 2.85 9.38 11.49
CA LEU A 56 2.59 10.24 12.64
C LEU A 56 3.88 10.92 13.14
N ASP A 57 4.97 10.16 13.21
CA ASP A 57 6.27 10.67 13.65
C ASP A 57 6.85 11.65 12.65
N ASP A 58 6.79 11.35 11.35
CA ASP A 58 7.22 12.25 10.30
C ASP A 58 6.40 13.56 10.27
N ALA A 59 5.08 13.45 10.37
CA ALA A 59 4.21 14.62 10.44
C ALA A 59 4.56 15.47 11.66
N ARG A 60 4.75 14.86 12.84
CA ARG A 60 5.14 15.54 14.07
C ARG A 60 6.50 16.21 13.94
N ALA A 61 7.50 15.51 13.38
CA ALA A 61 8.85 16.03 13.21
C ALA A 61 8.90 17.26 12.26
N LYS A 62 8.00 17.28 11.28
CA LYS A 62 7.87 18.39 10.31
C LYS A 62 6.85 19.45 10.72
N GLY A 63 6.19 19.31 11.87
CA GLY A 63 5.15 20.25 12.33
C GLY A 63 3.88 20.21 11.50
N LEU A 64 3.58 19.08 10.87
CA LEU A 64 2.42 18.88 9.98
C LEU A 64 1.21 18.34 10.76
N THR A 65 0.03 18.65 10.25
CA THR A 65 -1.25 18.11 10.72
C THR A 65 -1.88 17.26 9.61
N ILE A 66 -2.02 15.96 9.85
CA ILE A 66 -2.70 15.06 8.92
C ILE A 66 -4.20 15.34 9.01
N VAL A 67 -4.77 15.98 7.98
CA VAL A 67 -6.18 16.36 7.91
C VAL A 67 -7.03 15.37 7.12
N GLY A 68 -6.40 14.54 6.30
CA GLY A 68 -7.08 13.56 5.44
C GLY A 68 -6.24 12.33 5.17
N VAL A 69 -6.94 11.24 4.88
CA VAL A 69 -6.38 10.00 4.36
C VAL A 69 -7.12 9.67 3.07
N ILE A 70 -6.40 9.45 1.99
CA ILE A 70 -6.97 9.02 0.71
C ILE A 70 -6.51 7.59 0.44
N ASN A 71 -7.43 6.69 0.14
CA ASN A 71 -7.08 5.43 -0.51
C ASN A 71 -7.47 5.52 -1.98
N THR A 72 -6.54 5.18 -2.85
CA THR A 72 -6.77 5.17 -4.30
C THR A 72 -7.82 4.14 -4.68
N HIS A 73 -7.91 3.04 -3.94
CA HIS A 73 -8.88 1.95 -4.09
C HIS A 73 -8.95 1.10 -2.82
N PHE A 74 -9.83 0.11 -2.77
CA PHE A 74 -9.81 -0.91 -1.72
C PHE A 74 -8.72 -1.94 -2.01
N HIS A 75 -7.58 -1.79 -1.34
CA HIS A 75 -6.42 -2.66 -1.48
C HIS A 75 -6.76 -4.12 -1.16
N ALA A 76 -6.23 -5.04 -1.95
CA ALA A 76 -6.42 -6.47 -1.76
C ALA A 76 -5.19 -7.14 -1.12
N ASP A 77 -4.02 -6.57 -1.28
CA ASP A 77 -2.73 -7.13 -0.88
C ASP A 77 -2.31 -6.75 0.55
N PHE A 78 -2.89 -5.69 1.12
CA PHE A 78 -2.64 -5.28 2.51
C PHE A 78 -3.87 -4.62 3.15
N VAL A 79 -3.86 -4.52 4.48
CA VAL A 79 -4.86 -3.77 5.24
C VAL A 79 -4.40 -2.33 5.39
N SER A 80 -5.17 -1.40 4.81
CA SER A 80 -4.88 0.02 4.89
C SER A 80 -5.04 0.56 6.31
N GLY A 81 -4.16 1.49 6.68
CA GLY A 81 -4.14 2.21 7.95
C GLY A 81 -5.10 3.40 8.05
N HIS A 82 -6.09 3.49 7.16
CA HIS A 82 -6.99 4.63 7.12
C HIS A 82 -7.81 4.81 8.42
N LEU A 83 -8.25 3.71 9.04
CA LEU A 83 -8.98 3.78 10.32
C LEU A 83 -8.05 4.15 11.47
N GLU A 84 -6.83 3.61 11.48
CA GLU A 84 -5.78 3.92 12.45
C GLU A 84 -5.44 5.41 12.42
N LEU A 85 -5.12 5.95 11.24
CA LEU A 85 -4.81 7.38 11.07
C LEU A 85 -6.00 8.28 11.42
N ALA A 86 -7.21 7.95 10.95
CA ALA A 86 -8.41 8.72 11.27
C ALA A 86 -8.67 8.77 12.77
N ARG A 87 -8.46 7.67 13.49
CA ARG A 87 -8.61 7.62 14.94
C ARG A 87 -7.59 8.49 15.66
N GLU A 88 -6.33 8.45 15.24
CA GLU A 88 -5.23 9.17 15.93
C GLU A 88 -5.23 10.67 15.62
N THR A 89 -5.70 11.08 14.43
CA THR A 89 -5.58 12.47 13.95
C THR A 89 -6.91 13.20 13.81
N GLY A 90 -8.03 12.49 13.75
CA GLY A 90 -9.33 13.05 13.37
C GLY A 90 -9.44 13.32 11.86
N ALA A 91 -8.52 12.81 11.03
CA ALA A 91 -8.53 12.96 9.58
C ALA A 91 -9.77 12.34 8.95
N TRP A 92 -10.29 12.98 7.89
CA TRP A 92 -11.32 12.37 7.06
C TRP A 92 -10.71 11.24 6.20
N ILE A 93 -11.54 10.24 5.84
CA ILE A 93 -11.15 9.14 4.96
C ILE A 93 -11.82 9.34 3.61
N GLY A 94 -11.04 9.43 2.55
CA GLY A 94 -11.48 9.62 1.16
C GLY A 94 -11.26 8.39 0.30
N TYR A 95 -12.25 8.08 -0.54
CA TYR A 95 -12.23 7.10 -1.62
C TYR A 95 -12.93 7.65 -2.84
N GLY A 96 -12.71 7.07 -4.01
CA GLY A 96 -13.46 7.42 -5.22
C GLY A 96 -14.98 7.32 -5.04
N GLU A 97 -15.73 8.04 -5.86
CA GLU A 97 -17.18 8.22 -5.73
C GLU A 97 -17.99 6.91 -5.69
N ALA A 98 -17.49 5.87 -6.39
CA ALA A 98 -18.14 4.55 -6.44
C ALA A 98 -17.85 3.65 -5.21
N ALA A 99 -17.06 4.10 -4.25
CA ALA A 99 -16.70 3.30 -3.08
C ALA A 99 -17.91 3.08 -2.16
N VAL A 100 -18.03 1.86 -1.62
CA VAL A 100 -19.02 1.50 -0.61
C VAL A 100 -18.30 0.84 0.56
N ALA A 101 -18.42 1.43 1.75
CA ALA A 101 -17.81 0.95 2.99
C ALA A 101 -18.79 1.06 4.17
N ASP A 102 -18.48 0.33 5.26
CA ASP A 102 -19.31 0.32 6.47
C ASP A 102 -18.96 1.47 7.45
N PHE A 103 -17.95 2.26 7.14
CA PHE A 103 -17.48 3.42 7.92
C PHE A 103 -17.73 4.73 7.14
N PRO A 104 -17.69 5.90 7.79
CA PRO A 104 -17.87 7.18 7.12
C PRO A 104 -16.78 7.45 6.08
N VAL A 105 -17.17 7.62 4.82
CA VAL A 105 -16.28 7.91 3.69
C VAL A 105 -16.62 9.28 3.10
N ARG A 106 -15.61 10.09 2.83
CA ARG A 106 -15.70 11.23 1.93
C ARG A 106 -15.59 10.71 0.50
N HIS A 107 -16.68 10.74 -0.24
CA HIS A 107 -16.70 10.39 -1.66
C HIS A 107 -16.02 11.49 -2.47
N LEU A 108 -14.97 11.11 -3.19
CA LEU A 108 -14.16 12.01 -3.99
C LEU A 108 -14.57 11.92 -5.45
N ALA A 109 -15.17 13.01 -5.97
CA ALA A 109 -15.65 13.05 -7.33
C ALA A 109 -14.53 13.31 -8.35
N ASP A 110 -14.72 12.86 -9.60
CA ASP A 110 -13.80 13.14 -10.71
C ASP A 110 -13.66 14.66 -10.91
N GLY A 111 -12.44 15.18 -10.92
CA GLY A 111 -12.14 16.61 -11.02
C GLY A 111 -12.31 17.38 -9.71
N GLU A 112 -12.63 16.74 -8.58
CA GLU A 112 -12.71 17.41 -7.28
C GLU A 112 -11.33 17.92 -6.88
N ARG A 113 -11.27 19.19 -6.45
CA ARG A 113 -10.03 19.82 -5.97
C ARG A 113 -10.06 19.99 -4.46
N ILE A 114 -9.00 19.54 -3.80
CA ILE A 114 -8.81 19.60 -2.36
C ILE A 114 -7.62 20.50 -2.10
N SER A 115 -7.85 21.68 -1.51
CA SER A 115 -6.77 22.59 -1.13
C SER A 115 -6.20 22.21 0.23
N LEU A 116 -4.88 22.17 0.33
CA LEU A 116 -4.13 22.09 1.58
C LEU A 116 -3.57 23.46 1.99
N GLY A 117 -3.71 24.46 1.13
CA GLY A 117 -3.17 25.81 1.22
C GLY A 117 -2.78 26.26 -0.18
N GLU A 118 -1.51 26.47 -0.43
CA GLU A 118 -0.98 26.67 -1.79
C GLU A 118 -1.07 25.36 -2.58
N VAL A 119 -0.71 24.23 -1.95
CA VAL A 119 -0.80 22.89 -2.56
C VAL A 119 -2.26 22.49 -2.77
N THR A 120 -2.53 22.01 -3.96
CA THR A 120 -3.87 21.49 -4.34
C THR A 120 -3.76 20.06 -4.86
N LEU A 121 -4.65 19.19 -4.35
CA LEU A 121 -4.86 17.85 -4.89
C LEU A 121 -6.07 17.88 -5.83
N GLU A 122 -5.97 17.21 -6.98
CA GLU A 122 -7.11 17.03 -7.88
C GLU A 122 -7.36 15.54 -8.12
N VAL A 123 -8.60 15.13 -7.91
CA VAL A 123 -9.02 13.73 -8.04
C VAL A 123 -9.28 13.42 -9.51
N MET A 124 -8.72 12.32 -9.99
CA MET A 124 -9.00 11.78 -11.31
C MET A 124 -9.58 10.37 -11.13
N ALA A 125 -10.84 10.15 -11.47
CA ALA A 125 -11.40 8.80 -11.46
C ALA A 125 -10.69 7.95 -12.53
N THR A 126 -10.05 6.86 -12.09
CA THR A 126 -9.30 5.94 -12.95
C THR A 126 -9.72 4.48 -12.70
N PRO A 127 -11.02 4.16 -12.91
CA PRO A 127 -11.51 2.80 -12.71
C PRO A 127 -10.87 1.82 -13.68
N GLY A 128 -10.82 0.54 -13.25
CA GLY A 128 -10.33 -0.55 -14.09
C GLY A 128 -9.58 -1.62 -13.33
N HIS A 129 -8.66 -1.27 -12.42
CA HIS A 129 -8.16 -2.20 -11.42
C HIS A 129 -9.29 -2.56 -10.44
N THR A 130 -9.96 -1.52 -9.91
CA THR A 130 -11.25 -1.62 -9.22
C THR A 130 -12.23 -0.57 -9.76
N PRO A 131 -13.57 -0.71 -9.54
CA PRO A 131 -14.55 0.26 -10.03
C PRO A 131 -14.42 1.65 -9.39
N GLU A 132 -13.97 1.72 -8.14
CA GLU A 132 -13.83 2.95 -7.37
C GLU A 132 -12.44 3.59 -7.47
N SER A 133 -11.50 2.99 -8.24
CA SER A 133 -10.12 3.47 -8.34
C SER A 133 -10.04 4.93 -8.78
N ILE A 134 -9.17 5.66 -8.09
CA ILE A 134 -8.81 7.05 -8.40
C ILE A 134 -7.29 7.20 -8.51
N SER A 135 -6.87 8.20 -9.26
CA SER A 135 -5.52 8.78 -9.19
C SER A 135 -5.61 10.18 -8.60
N VAL A 136 -4.54 10.68 -8.00
CA VAL A 136 -4.51 12.00 -7.37
C VAL A 136 -3.39 12.82 -7.99
N LEU A 137 -3.76 13.89 -8.70
CA LEU A 137 -2.82 14.89 -9.18
C LEU A 137 -2.43 15.82 -8.03
N VAL A 138 -1.15 16.15 -7.95
CA VAL A 138 -0.59 17.08 -6.96
C VAL A 138 -0.12 18.31 -7.70
N PHE A 139 -0.63 19.49 -7.33
CA PHE A 139 -0.22 20.79 -7.85
C PHE A 139 0.47 21.58 -6.73
N GLU A 140 1.60 22.17 -7.00
CA GLU A 140 2.30 23.06 -6.04
C GLU A 140 1.49 24.32 -5.76
N HIS A 141 0.85 24.87 -6.82
CA HIS A 141 -0.07 25.99 -6.71
C HIS A 141 -1.38 25.68 -7.42
N ALA A 142 -2.47 26.26 -6.95
CA ALA A 142 -3.82 26.01 -7.47
C ALA A 142 -4.01 26.38 -8.95
N ASP A 143 -3.19 27.28 -9.49
CA ASP A 143 -3.23 27.78 -10.87
C ASP A 143 -2.14 27.20 -11.78
N ASP A 144 -1.36 26.23 -11.30
CA ASP A 144 -0.38 25.53 -12.13
C ASP A 144 -1.07 24.78 -13.29
N GLU A 145 -0.52 24.94 -14.49
CA GLU A 145 -1.00 24.23 -15.68
C GLU A 145 -0.48 22.77 -15.74
N VAL A 146 0.61 22.48 -15.06
CA VAL A 146 1.25 21.17 -15.04
C VAL A 146 1.38 20.68 -13.60
N ALA A 147 0.82 19.53 -13.31
CA ALA A 147 0.93 18.92 -11.99
C ALA A 147 2.40 18.56 -11.66
N TYR A 148 2.79 18.73 -10.41
CA TYR A 148 4.04 18.21 -9.84
C TYR A 148 4.18 16.70 -10.06
N GLY A 149 3.06 15.97 -9.90
CA GLY A 149 3.01 14.55 -10.12
C GLY A 149 1.59 13.99 -10.01
N VAL A 150 1.44 12.72 -10.29
CA VAL A 150 0.21 11.96 -10.16
C VAL A 150 0.47 10.68 -9.38
N LEU A 151 -0.29 10.50 -8.29
CA LEU A 151 -0.36 9.27 -7.51
C LEU A 151 -1.36 8.36 -8.22
N THR A 152 -0.88 7.34 -8.91
CA THR A 152 -1.70 6.55 -9.85
C THR A 152 -2.41 5.37 -9.21
N GLY A 153 -2.15 5.10 -7.94
CA GLY A 153 -2.63 3.87 -7.33
C GLY A 153 -2.22 2.65 -8.14
N ASP A 154 -3.18 1.76 -8.36
CA ASP A 154 -3.00 0.57 -9.19
C ASP A 154 -3.60 0.73 -10.60
N ALA A 155 -3.89 1.96 -11.05
CA ALA A 155 -4.27 2.18 -12.44
C ALA A 155 -3.05 2.07 -13.37
N LEU A 156 -1.93 2.74 -13.02
CA LEU A 156 -0.70 2.77 -13.82
C LEU A 156 0.51 2.50 -12.94
N PHE A 157 1.27 1.47 -13.29
CA PHE A 157 2.58 1.17 -12.72
C PHE A 157 3.71 1.59 -13.67
N ILE A 158 4.95 1.52 -13.20
CA ILE A 158 6.10 1.75 -14.05
C ILE A 158 6.35 0.50 -14.92
N GLY A 159 6.08 0.63 -16.21
CA GLY A 159 6.21 -0.45 -17.19
C GLY A 159 5.00 -1.39 -17.28
N ASP A 160 3.98 -1.21 -16.45
CA ASP A 160 2.79 -2.06 -16.42
C ASP A 160 1.52 -1.27 -16.03
N VAL A 161 0.39 -1.96 -15.93
CA VAL A 161 -0.89 -1.47 -15.40
C VAL A 161 -1.48 -2.47 -14.43
N GLY A 162 -2.37 -2.03 -13.55
CA GLY A 162 -3.06 -2.91 -12.62
C GLY A 162 -3.92 -3.94 -13.33
N ARG A 163 -3.94 -5.15 -12.77
CA ARG A 163 -4.73 -6.26 -13.31
C ARG A 163 -6.23 -6.02 -13.09
N PRO A 164 -7.07 -6.23 -14.11
CA PRO A 164 -8.51 -5.97 -14.02
C PRO A 164 -9.33 -7.18 -13.51
N ASP A 165 -8.70 -8.31 -13.19
CA ASP A 165 -9.41 -9.58 -12.95
C ASP A 165 -9.66 -9.93 -11.48
N LEU A 166 -9.14 -9.15 -10.52
CA LEU A 166 -9.24 -9.47 -9.08
C LEU A 166 -10.67 -9.54 -8.55
N LEU A 167 -11.60 -8.76 -9.14
CA LEU A 167 -13.01 -8.71 -8.73
C LEU A 167 -13.92 -9.64 -9.55
N ALA A 168 -13.39 -10.48 -10.42
CA ALA A 168 -14.19 -11.43 -11.20
C ALA A 168 -15.04 -12.35 -10.31
N SER A 169 -14.58 -12.66 -9.10
CA SER A 169 -15.30 -13.47 -8.11
C SER A 169 -16.50 -12.76 -7.45
N VAL A 170 -16.58 -11.42 -7.56
CA VAL A 170 -17.65 -10.60 -6.93
C VAL A 170 -18.62 -9.99 -7.95
N GLY A 171 -18.59 -10.46 -9.20
CA GLY A 171 -19.63 -10.17 -10.20
C GLY A 171 -19.30 -9.06 -11.19
N VAL A 172 -18.07 -8.53 -11.19
CA VAL A 172 -17.58 -7.62 -12.25
C VAL A 172 -16.58 -8.40 -13.08
N THR A 173 -16.78 -8.47 -14.40
CA THR A 173 -15.91 -9.24 -15.28
C THR A 173 -14.58 -8.55 -15.53
N ALA A 174 -13.52 -9.33 -15.81
CA ALA A 174 -12.23 -8.79 -16.18
C ALA A 174 -12.29 -7.93 -17.45
N ASP A 175 -13.15 -8.29 -18.41
CA ASP A 175 -13.37 -7.52 -19.63
C ASP A 175 -14.00 -6.16 -19.35
N GLU A 176 -15.02 -6.09 -18.49
CA GLU A 176 -15.66 -4.82 -18.08
C GLU A 176 -14.65 -3.89 -17.41
N LEU A 177 -13.85 -4.41 -16.47
CA LEU A 177 -12.80 -3.64 -15.82
C LEU A 177 -11.66 -3.28 -16.79
N GLY A 178 -11.30 -4.18 -17.72
CA GLY A 178 -10.33 -3.90 -18.76
C GLY A 178 -10.74 -2.74 -19.69
N VAL A 179 -12.04 -2.65 -20.02
CA VAL A 179 -12.60 -1.52 -20.77
C VAL A 179 -12.50 -0.22 -19.99
N MET A 180 -12.82 -0.23 -18.70
CA MET A 180 -12.67 0.95 -17.83
C MET A 180 -11.20 1.37 -17.71
N LEU A 181 -10.30 0.40 -17.56
CA LEU A 181 -8.86 0.65 -17.48
C LEU A 181 -8.32 1.27 -18.78
N TYR A 182 -8.80 0.81 -19.93
CA TYR A 182 -8.45 1.41 -21.22
C TYR A 182 -8.76 2.91 -21.25
N ASP A 183 -9.98 3.30 -20.84
CA ASP A 183 -10.37 4.71 -20.80
C ASP A 183 -9.52 5.50 -19.80
N SER A 184 -9.24 4.92 -18.62
CA SER A 184 -8.39 5.52 -17.59
C SER A 184 -6.96 5.74 -18.08
N ILE A 185 -6.36 4.77 -18.74
CA ILE A 185 -4.99 4.86 -19.25
C ILE A 185 -4.94 5.75 -20.52
N GLN A 186 -5.66 5.37 -21.57
CA GLN A 186 -5.47 5.97 -22.91
C GLN A 186 -6.07 7.39 -23.00
N ARG A 187 -7.16 7.69 -22.28
CA ARG A 187 -7.84 8.99 -22.40
C ARG A 187 -7.52 9.96 -21.27
N LYS A 188 -7.29 9.45 -20.05
CA LYS A 188 -7.02 10.33 -18.90
C LYS A 188 -5.53 10.42 -18.61
N LEU A 189 -4.87 9.36 -18.17
CA LEU A 189 -3.47 9.41 -17.77
C LEU A 189 -2.53 9.76 -18.93
N MET A 190 -2.73 9.16 -20.11
CA MET A 190 -1.95 9.52 -21.30
C MET A 190 -2.35 10.86 -21.92
N GLY A 191 -3.37 11.53 -21.40
CA GLY A 191 -3.68 12.93 -21.71
C GLY A 191 -2.84 13.95 -20.94
N LEU A 192 -2.15 13.55 -19.88
CA LEU A 192 -1.31 14.41 -19.07
C LEU A 192 -0.02 14.82 -19.79
N PRO A 193 0.57 15.98 -19.48
CA PRO A 193 1.88 16.40 -19.99
C PRO A 193 2.99 15.41 -19.66
N ASP A 194 3.97 15.26 -20.55
CA ASP A 194 5.10 14.34 -20.41
C ASP A 194 5.93 14.55 -19.14
N ALA A 195 6.00 15.77 -18.64
CA ALA A 195 6.77 16.13 -17.45
C ALA A 195 6.13 15.71 -16.12
N VAL A 196 4.85 15.36 -16.10
CA VAL A 196 4.15 14.93 -14.88
C VAL A 196 4.79 13.65 -14.36
N ARG A 197 5.25 13.68 -13.11
CA ARG A 197 5.85 12.51 -12.46
C ARG A 197 4.77 11.47 -12.14
N VAL A 198 5.11 10.20 -12.24
CA VAL A 198 4.23 9.05 -11.94
C VAL A 198 4.70 8.39 -10.66
N PHE A 199 3.79 8.26 -9.69
CA PHE A 199 4.00 7.65 -8.40
C PHE A 199 2.96 6.54 -8.17
N PRO A 200 3.28 5.27 -8.47
CA PRO A 200 2.36 4.16 -8.34
C PRO A 200 2.25 3.66 -6.90
N ALA A 201 1.17 2.93 -6.56
CA ALA A 201 1.05 2.28 -5.26
C ALA A 201 1.91 1.02 -5.11
N HIS A 202 2.39 0.44 -6.22
CA HIS A 202 3.22 -0.77 -6.18
C HIS A 202 4.41 -0.72 -7.14
N GLY A 203 5.46 -1.46 -6.77
CA GLY A 203 6.66 -1.73 -7.54
C GLY A 203 6.90 -3.21 -7.82
N ALA A 204 8.12 -3.53 -8.26
CA ALA A 204 8.52 -4.89 -8.64
C ALA A 204 8.21 -5.91 -7.55
N GLY A 205 7.56 -6.99 -7.97
CA GLY A 205 7.21 -8.10 -7.09
C GLY A 205 5.77 -8.12 -6.62
N SER A 206 5.01 -7.02 -6.71
CA SER A 206 3.58 -7.04 -6.37
C SER A 206 2.78 -7.98 -7.27
N ALA A 207 1.80 -8.67 -6.69
CA ALA A 207 0.85 -9.52 -7.42
C ALA A 207 -0.28 -8.72 -8.10
N CYS A 208 -0.27 -7.37 -7.97
CA CYS A 208 -1.25 -6.49 -8.59
C CYS A 208 -0.97 -6.22 -10.08
N GLY A 209 0.16 -6.66 -10.62
CA GLY A 209 0.53 -6.58 -12.05
C GLY A 209 1.47 -7.71 -12.47
N LYS A 210 1.95 -7.68 -13.74
CA LYS A 210 2.76 -8.76 -14.34
C LYS A 210 4.25 -8.45 -14.38
N ASN A 211 4.60 -7.21 -14.77
CA ASN A 211 5.97 -6.82 -15.12
C ASN A 211 6.36 -5.46 -14.54
N LEU A 212 6.08 -5.24 -13.25
CA LEU A 212 6.41 -3.99 -12.58
C LEU A 212 7.93 -3.78 -12.52
N SER A 213 8.34 -2.54 -12.76
CA SER A 213 9.75 -2.14 -12.65
C SER A 213 10.22 -1.99 -11.20
N THR A 214 11.53 -1.99 -11.02
CA THR A 214 12.18 -1.72 -9.73
C THR A 214 12.25 -0.22 -9.40
N GLU A 215 12.04 0.65 -10.36
CA GLU A 215 11.93 2.08 -10.14
C GLU A 215 10.66 2.40 -9.35
N THR A 216 10.74 3.38 -8.43
CA THR A 216 9.62 3.80 -7.59
C THR A 216 8.95 5.08 -8.08
N GLN A 217 9.49 5.71 -9.13
CA GLN A 217 8.94 6.87 -9.81
C GLN A 217 9.34 6.89 -11.29
N SER A 218 8.53 7.55 -12.11
CA SER A 218 8.76 7.76 -13.54
C SER A 218 8.10 9.05 -14.00
N THR A 219 7.88 9.22 -15.29
CA THR A 219 7.10 10.32 -15.87
C THR A 219 6.07 9.79 -16.87
N ILE A 220 5.03 10.58 -17.15
CA ILE A 220 4.03 10.23 -18.18
C ILE A 220 4.71 10.04 -19.55
N GLY A 221 5.71 10.88 -19.88
CA GLY A 221 6.45 10.75 -21.12
C GLY A 221 7.22 9.44 -21.23
N GLU A 222 7.86 8.99 -20.15
CA GLU A 222 8.53 7.70 -20.10
C GLU A 222 7.51 6.55 -20.22
N GLN A 223 6.39 6.59 -19.48
CA GLN A 223 5.36 5.55 -19.59
C GLN A 223 4.80 5.49 -21.02
N ARG A 224 4.57 6.64 -21.66
CA ARG A 224 4.15 6.70 -23.06
C ARG A 224 5.18 6.08 -24.01
N ALA A 225 6.48 6.12 -23.69
CA ALA A 225 7.54 5.58 -24.51
C ALA A 225 7.78 4.07 -24.29
N PHE A 226 7.67 3.58 -23.06
CA PHE A 226 8.14 2.23 -22.71
C PHE A 226 7.07 1.27 -22.21
N ASN A 227 5.97 1.78 -21.62
CA ASN A 227 4.93 0.93 -21.08
C ASN A 227 4.05 0.39 -22.21
N TYR A 228 3.95 -0.94 -22.32
CA TYR A 228 3.19 -1.60 -23.37
C TYR A 228 1.72 -1.19 -23.38
N ALA A 229 1.11 -1.00 -22.21
CA ALA A 229 -0.30 -0.62 -22.08
C ALA A 229 -0.57 0.85 -22.41
N CYS A 230 0.48 1.70 -22.44
CA CYS A 230 0.39 3.11 -22.81
C CYS A 230 0.60 3.35 -24.31
N GLN A 231 0.92 2.30 -25.09
CA GLN A 231 1.06 2.41 -26.55
C GLN A 231 -0.32 2.60 -27.21
N PRO A 232 -0.41 3.32 -28.33
CA PRO A 232 -1.64 3.41 -29.10
C PRO A 232 -2.11 2.03 -29.57
N MET A 233 -3.31 1.62 -29.14
CA MET A 233 -3.93 0.36 -29.57
C MET A 233 -5.45 0.47 -29.48
N SER A 234 -6.17 -0.47 -30.09
CA SER A 234 -7.63 -0.56 -29.92
C SER A 234 -8.01 -1.02 -28.51
N GLN A 235 -9.24 -0.75 -28.11
CA GLN A 235 -9.76 -1.19 -26.82
C GLN A 235 -9.73 -2.72 -26.70
N GLU A 236 -10.07 -3.44 -27.78
CA GLU A 236 -10.06 -4.89 -27.81
C GLU A 236 -8.65 -5.46 -27.64
N GLU A 237 -7.64 -4.86 -28.31
CA GLU A 237 -6.24 -5.25 -28.14
C GLU A 237 -5.75 -4.97 -26.71
N PHE A 238 -6.11 -3.82 -26.15
CA PHE A 238 -5.76 -3.47 -24.78
C PHE A 238 -6.31 -4.48 -23.76
N VAL A 239 -7.64 -4.75 -23.83
CA VAL A 239 -8.29 -5.71 -22.93
C VAL A 239 -7.63 -7.08 -23.04
N ALA A 240 -7.38 -7.57 -24.26
CA ALA A 240 -6.72 -8.85 -24.47
C ALA A 240 -5.33 -8.90 -23.81
N VAL A 241 -4.51 -7.85 -23.99
CA VAL A 241 -3.14 -7.81 -23.46
C VAL A 241 -3.12 -7.70 -21.94
N VAL A 242 -4.00 -6.90 -21.32
CA VAL A 242 -3.98 -6.70 -19.86
C VAL A 242 -4.61 -7.86 -19.09
N THR A 243 -5.49 -8.64 -19.72
CA THR A 243 -6.12 -9.81 -19.09
C THR A 243 -5.35 -11.11 -19.31
N GLU A 244 -4.53 -11.20 -20.38
CA GLU A 244 -3.77 -12.40 -20.71
C GLU A 244 -2.64 -12.66 -19.71
N GLY A 245 -2.49 -13.93 -19.31
CA GLY A 245 -1.33 -14.40 -18.52
C GLY A 245 -1.26 -13.87 -17.09
N GLN A 246 -2.36 -13.39 -16.52
CA GLN A 246 -2.39 -12.99 -15.12
C GLN A 246 -2.16 -14.21 -14.22
N PRO A 247 -1.26 -14.13 -13.21
CA PRO A 247 -1.08 -15.19 -12.23
C PRO A 247 -2.35 -15.35 -11.38
N ALA A 248 -2.54 -16.53 -10.75
CA ALA A 248 -3.62 -16.71 -9.80
C ALA A 248 -3.55 -15.63 -8.70
N ALA A 249 -4.69 -15.04 -8.35
CA ALA A 249 -4.75 -14.09 -7.25
C ALA A 249 -4.42 -14.81 -5.93
N PRO A 250 -3.57 -14.23 -5.05
CA PRO A 250 -3.33 -14.78 -3.73
C PRO A 250 -4.62 -14.98 -2.94
N ALA A 251 -4.71 -16.08 -2.17
CA ALA A 251 -5.95 -16.47 -1.49
C ALA A 251 -6.46 -15.40 -0.50
N TYR A 252 -5.56 -14.65 0.12
CA TYR A 252 -5.90 -13.62 1.12
C TYR A 252 -6.40 -12.30 0.51
N PHE A 253 -6.29 -12.09 -0.81
CA PHE A 253 -6.68 -10.83 -1.46
C PHE A 253 -8.16 -10.49 -1.25
N LEU A 254 -9.06 -11.46 -1.44
CA LEU A 254 -10.49 -11.23 -1.22
C LEU A 254 -10.80 -10.89 0.25
N TYR A 255 -10.09 -11.52 1.17
CA TYR A 255 -10.21 -11.22 2.60
C TYR A 255 -9.82 -9.78 2.91
N ASN A 256 -8.64 -9.33 2.45
CA ASN A 256 -8.16 -7.97 2.70
C ASN A 256 -9.03 -6.92 2.01
N ALA A 257 -9.41 -7.13 0.74
CA ALA A 257 -10.32 -6.21 0.03
C ALA A 257 -11.66 -6.08 0.75
N THR A 258 -12.14 -7.14 1.41
CA THR A 258 -13.35 -7.11 2.24
C THR A 258 -13.09 -6.37 3.54
N LEU A 259 -11.99 -6.68 4.23
CA LEU A 259 -11.62 -6.05 5.50
C LEU A 259 -11.42 -4.53 5.37
N ASN A 260 -10.86 -4.07 4.24
CA ASN A 260 -10.67 -2.67 3.94
C ASN A 260 -11.98 -1.89 3.69
N LYS A 261 -13.10 -2.57 3.48
CA LYS A 261 -14.46 -1.97 3.37
C LYS A 261 -15.21 -1.93 4.68
N GLN A 262 -14.75 -2.69 5.68
CA GLN A 262 -15.46 -2.86 6.95
C GLN A 262 -14.97 -1.88 8.00
N GLU A 263 -15.90 -1.42 8.84
CA GLU A 263 -15.53 -0.85 10.13
C GLU A 263 -14.96 -1.98 10.99
N ARG A 264 -13.78 -1.79 11.53
CA ARG A 264 -13.04 -2.77 12.33
C ARG A 264 -12.41 -2.14 13.56
N ASP A 265 -12.12 -2.96 14.54
CA ASP A 265 -11.35 -2.52 15.69
C ASP A 265 -9.93 -2.13 15.24
N VAL A 266 -9.51 -0.95 15.68
CA VAL A 266 -8.15 -0.46 15.46
C VAL A 266 -7.23 -1.15 16.46
N ARG A 267 -6.16 -1.75 15.97
CA ARG A 267 -5.14 -2.40 16.77
C ARG A 267 -3.96 -1.46 17.04
N ASP A 268 -3.42 -1.59 18.23
CA ASP A 268 -2.12 -1.03 18.57
C ASP A 268 -1.04 -2.01 18.08
N LEU A 269 -0.42 -1.72 16.94
CA LEU A 269 0.64 -2.56 16.37
C LEU A 269 2.01 -2.29 17.01
N ASP A 270 2.13 -1.25 17.83
CA ASP A 270 3.33 -0.98 18.63
C ASP A 270 3.30 -1.73 19.98
N ALA A 271 2.16 -2.32 20.33
CA ALA A 271 2.06 -3.17 21.53
C ALA A 271 2.99 -4.39 21.38
N ALA A 272 3.81 -4.61 22.41
CA ALA A 272 4.79 -5.69 22.38
C ALA A 272 4.14 -7.07 22.25
N VAL A 273 4.63 -7.87 21.30
CA VAL A 273 4.23 -9.27 21.16
C VAL A 273 4.71 -10.05 22.38
N PRO A 274 3.85 -10.84 23.06
CA PRO A 274 4.23 -11.52 24.28
C PRO A 274 5.22 -12.66 24.05
N ALA A 275 6.26 -12.71 24.89
CA ALA A 275 7.12 -13.87 24.99
C ALA A 275 6.37 -14.99 25.74
N LEU A 276 6.23 -16.16 25.13
CA LEU A 276 5.50 -17.29 25.70
C LEU A 276 6.42 -18.21 26.51
N THR A 277 5.94 -18.67 27.66
CA THR A 277 6.57 -19.79 28.39
C THR A 277 6.30 -21.12 27.67
N ALA A 278 7.04 -22.16 27.97
CA ALA A 278 6.83 -23.50 27.39
C ALA A 278 5.39 -23.98 27.58
N ASP A 279 4.85 -23.87 28.81
CA ASP A 279 3.46 -24.24 29.10
C ASP A 279 2.43 -23.45 28.24
N GLN A 280 2.71 -22.17 27.95
CA GLN A 280 1.84 -21.34 27.12
C GLN A 280 1.93 -21.75 25.62
N VAL A 281 3.12 -22.11 25.14
CA VAL A 281 3.31 -22.66 23.79
C VAL A 281 2.53 -23.97 23.67
N GLU A 282 2.73 -24.89 24.58
CA GLU A 282 2.00 -26.18 24.59
C GLU A 282 0.49 -25.98 24.62
N ALA A 283 -0.01 -25.07 25.47
CA ALA A 283 -1.43 -24.74 25.55
C ALA A 283 -1.96 -24.17 24.22
N ALA A 284 -1.20 -23.27 23.57
CA ALA A 284 -1.59 -22.72 22.27
C ALA A 284 -1.62 -23.80 21.19
N LEU A 285 -0.63 -24.68 21.13
CA LEU A 285 -0.59 -25.80 20.18
C LEU A 285 -1.73 -26.80 20.42
N ALA A 286 -2.02 -27.13 21.69
CA ALA A 286 -3.15 -27.97 22.05
C ALA A 286 -4.50 -27.34 21.69
N ALA A 287 -4.58 -25.99 21.64
CA ALA A 287 -5.75 -25.25 21.17
C ALA A 287 -5.83 -25.14 19.64
N GLY A 288 -4.86 -25.66 18.90
CA GLY A 288 -4.81 -25.68 17.43
C GLY A 288 -4.03 -24.55 16.79
N ALA A 289 -3.20 -23.83 17.56
CA ALA A 289 -2.28 -22.85 16.99
C ALA A 289 -1.25 -23.52 16.08
N VAL A 290 -0.81 -22.80 15.04
CA VAL A 290 0.23 -23.24 14.11
C VAL A 290 1.53 -22.48 14.44
N VAL A 291 2.67 -23.16 14.30
CA VAL A 291 3.97 -22.52 14.48
C VAL A 291 4.45 -21.95 13.16
N HIS A 292 4.69 -20.68 13.12
CA HIS A 292 5.44 -20.01 12.07
C HIS A 292 6.90 -19.88 12.51
N ASP A 293 7.80 -20.55 11.81
CA ASP A 293 9.23 -20.43 12.03
C ASP A 293 9.82 -19.44 11.01
N ALA A 294 10.17 -18.25 11.50
CA ALA A 294 10.69 -17.15 10.70
C ALA A 294 12.23 -17.14 10.61
N ARG A 295 12.89 -18.15 11.17
CA ARG A 295 14.36 -18.27 11.08
C ARG A 295 14.79 -18.62 9.65
N ASP A 296 16.09 -18.45 9.40
CA ASP A 296 16.72 -18.87 8.14
C ASP A 296 16.43 -20.35 7.80
N VAL A 297 16.34 -20.64 6.52
CA VAL A 297 16.04 -22.01 6.02
C VAL A 297 17.05 -23.05 6.51
N GLN A 298 18.33 -22.68 6.72
CA GLN A 298 19.34 -23.61 7.20
C GLN A 298 19.23 -23.86 8.71
N GLU A 299 18.88 -22.83 9.48
CA GLU A 299 18.56 -22.98 10.91
C GLU A 299 17.32 -23.86 11.11
N PHE A 300 16.27 -23.60 10.34
CA PHE A 300 15.09 -24.45 10.33
C PHE A 300 15.40 -25.90 9.97
N ALA A 301 16.18 -26.12 8.93
CA ALA A 301 16.58 -27.45 8.50
C ALA A 301 17.47 -28.19 9.52
N SER A 302 18.16 -27.46 10.40
CA SER A 302 19.03 -28.03 11.43
C SER A 302 18.22 -28.57 12.62
N ALA A 303 17.17 -27.85 13.04
CA ALA A 303 16.23 -28.27 14.07
C ALA A 303 14.98 -27.39 14.04
N HIS A 304 13.79 -27.97 14.03
CA HIS A 304 12.51 -27.24 14.08
C HIS A 304 11.42 -28.06 14.78
N LEU A 305 10.38 -27.39 15.25
CA LEU A 305 9.19 -28.09 15.80
C LEU A 305 8.44 -28.81 14.69
N ARG A 306 8.06 -30.03 14.99
CA ARG A 306 7.29 -30.87 14.06
C ARG A 306 5.96 -30.19 13.71
N GLY A 307 5.71 -30.02 12.41
CA GLY A 307 4.51 -29.36 11.90
C GLY A 307 4.61 -27.84 11.84
N SER A 308 5.76 -27.24 12.21
CA SER A 308 5.97 -25.81 11.96
C SER A 308 6.15 -25.53 10.46
N ILE A 309 5.81 -24.31 10.07
CA ILE A 309 5.90 -23.82 8.69
C ILE A 309 7.01 -22.77 8.65
N ASN A 310 8.03 -23.00 7.84
CA ASN A 310 9.11 -22.03 7.68
C ASN A 310 8.80 -21.03 6.57
N VAL A 311 8.75 -19.77 6.95
CA VAL A 311 8.78 -18.62 6.05
C VAL A 311 9.75 -17.62 6.67
N PRO A 312 10.97 -17.47 6.15
CA PRO A 312 11.97 -16.57 6.71
C PRO A 312 11.46 -15.14 6.88
N ALA A 313 11.94 -14.46 7.92
CA ALA A 313 11.51 -13.10 8.28
C ALA A 313 11.88 -12.04 7.25
N ASP A 314 12.73 -12.33 6.30
CA ASP A 314 13.18 -11.42 5.25
C ASP A 314 12.29 -11.44 4.00
N GLY A 315 12.64 -10.59 3.03
CA GLY A 315 11.99 -10.54 1.72
C GLY A 315 10.47 -10.38 1.81
N ARG A 316 9.76 -11.15 0.99
CA ARG A 316 8.29 -11.10 0.83
C ARG A 316 7.54 -11.99 1.83
N MET A 317 7.96 -11.98 3.09
CA MET A 317 7.38 -12.83 4.13
C MET A 317 5.87 -12.64 4.25
N ALA A 318 5.37 -11.40 4.30
CA ALA A 318 3.95 -11.11 4.50
C ALA A 318 3.06 -11.76 3.42
N GLU A 319 3.45 -11.61 2.15
CA GLU A 319 2.73 -12.22 1.04
C GLU A 319 2.80 -13.75 1.06
N THR A 320 3.98 -14.31 1.35
CA THR A 320 4.15 -15.77 1.45
C THR A 320 3.30 -16.34 2.58
N VAL A 321 3.27 -15.67 3.73
CA VAL A 321 2.38 -16.00 4.86
C VAL A 321 0.93 -15.97 4.44
N GLY A 322 0.49 -14.94 3.69
CA GLY A 322 -0.87 -14.84 3.17
C GLY A 322 -1.28 -15.98 2.22
N MET A 323 -0.30 -16.68 1.59
CA MET A 323 -0.55 -17.82 0.72
C MET A 323 -0.61 -19.16 1.47
N VAL A 324 0.01 -19.28 2.66
CA VAL A 324 0.15 -20.56 3.36
C VAL A 324 -0.61 -20.65 4.69
N PHE A 325 -0.93 -19.50 5.31
CA PHE A 325 -1.75 -19.44 6.52
C PHE A 325 -3.16 -18.96 6.18
N SER A 326 -4.11 -19.13 7.11
CA SER A 326 -5.43 -18.51 7.01
C SER A 326 -5.59 -17.40 8.06
N PRO A 327 -6.44 -16.38 7.79
CA PRO A 327 -6.60 -15.23 8.69
C PRO A 327 -7.05 -15.58 10.11
N GLU A 328 -7.81 -16.66 10.27
CA GLU A 328 -8.38 -17.10 11.55
C GLU A 328 -7.42 -17.97 12.38
N GLN A 329 -6.31 -18.42 11.79
CA GLN A 329 -5.35 -19.26 12.50
C GLN A 329 -4.64 -18.50 13.61
N GLN A 330 -4.60 -19.09 14.80
CA GLN A 330 -3.70 -18.64 15.85
C GLN A 330 -2.28 -19.06 15.51
N VAL A 331 -1.33 -18.14 15.64
CA VAL A 331 0.06 -18.35 15.26
C VAL A 331 0.98 -18.13 16.45
N VAL A 332 1.83 -19.09 16.73
CA VAL A 332 2.99 -18.97 17.61
C VAL A 332 4.21 -18.73 16.72
N VAL A 333 5.00 -17.70 17.02
CA VAL A 333 6.17 -17.33 16.22
C VAL A 333 7.45 -17.90 16.83
N ILE A 334 8.33 -18.44 15.99
CA ILE A 334 9.74 -18.63 16.25
C ILE A 334 10.47 -17.70 15.30
N ALA A 335 11.32 -16.80 15.81
CA ALA A 335 12.03 -15.82 15.01
C ALA A 335 13.47 -15.64 15.51
N PRO A 336 14.36 -15.04 14.70
CA PRO A 336 15.62 -14.52 15.21
C PRO A 336 15.38 -13.48 16.32
N GLU A 337 16.29 -13.42 17.29
CA GLU A 337 16.21 -12.48 18.43
C GLU A 337 16.07 -11.03 17.97
N GLY A 338 15.05 -10.35 18.48
CA GLY A 338 14.75 -8.94 18.18
C GLY A 338 13.93 -8.70 16.91
N VAL A 339 13.52 -9.76 16.19
CA VAL A 339 12.74 -9.67 14.95
C VAL A 339 11.26 -10.06 15.17
N GLU A 340 10.90 -10.53 16.35
CA GLU A 340 9.59 -11.10 16.69
C GLU A 340 8.46 -10.10 16.46
N GLN A 341 8.68 -8.83 16.87
CA GLN A 341 7.72 -7.75 16.68
C GLN A 341 7.48 -7.47 15.19
N GLU A 342 8.54 -7.38 14.39
CA GLU A 342 8.41 -7.15 12.95
C GLU A 342 7.67 -8.31 12.26
N VAL A 343 7.94 -9.55 12.66
CA VAL A 343 7.21 -10.73 12.16
C VAL A 343 5.71 -10.59 12.42
N ALA A 344 5.32 -10.26 13.66
CA ALA A 344 3.91 -10.07 14.00
C ALA A 344 3.29 -8.89 13.25
N THR A 345 4.02 -7.79 13.07
CA THR A 345 3.58 -6.63 12.30
C THR A 345 3.33 -7.00 10.84
N ARG A 346 4.17 -7.85 10.23
CA ARG A 346 3.97 -8.33 8.86
C ARG A 346 2.71 -9.19 8.70
N PHE A 347 2.38 -10.01 9.69
CA PHE A 347 1.08 -10.69 9.74
C PHE A 347 -0.08 -9.68 9.81
N ALA A 348 0.02 -8.69 10.67
CA ALA A 348 -1.01 -7.68 10.85
C ALA A 348 -1.21 -6.81 9.59
N ARG A 349 -0.15 -6.52 8.82
CA ARG A 349 -0.22 -5.77 7.55
C ARG A 349 -1.16 -6.44 6.54
N ILE A 350 -1.27 -7.77 6.56
CA ILE A 350 -2.19 -8.53 5.71
C ILE A 350 -3.46 -8.98 6.46
N GLY A 351 -3.78 -8.36 7.60
CA GLY A 351 -4.99 -8.64 8.37
C GLY A 351 -4.99 -9.95 9.16
N PHE A 352 -3.86 -10.62 9.30
CA PHE A 352 -3.73 -11.88 10.06
C PHE A 352 -3.39 -11.55 11.51
N ASP A 353 -4.41 -11.26 12.28
CA ASP A 353 -4.34 -10.61 13.59
C ASP A 353 -4.18 -11.57 14.78
N HIS A 354 -3.98 -12.86 14.55
CA HIS A 354 -3.98 -13.89 15.57
C HIS A 354 -2.59 -14.43 15.94
N VAL A 355 -1.54 -13.59 15.85
CA VAL A 355 -0.26 -13.91 16.46
C VAL A 355 -0.43 -13.84 17.98
N VAL A 356 -0.35 -15.01 18.64
CA VAL A 356 -0.59 -15.13 20.08
C VAL A 356 0.65 -14.86 20.92
N GLY A 357 1.82 -14.93 20.33
CA GLY A 357 3.11 -14.67 20.96
C GLY A 357 4.25 -15.39 20.27
N TYR A 358 5.44 -15.33 20.86
CA TYR A 358 6.62 -15.97 20.32
C TYR A 358 7.33 -16.84 21.36
N VAL A 359 8.10 -17.83 20.89
CA VAL A 359 8.96 -18.67 21.74
C VAL A 359 10.19 -17.87 22.13
N ALA A 360 10.32 -17.54 23.43
CA ALA A 360 11.36 -16.63 23.92
C ALA A 360 12.79 -17.18 23.75
N ASP A 361 12.98 -18.49 23.90
CA ASP A 361 14.26 -19.19 23.73
C ASP A 361 14.00 -20.49 22.97
N PRO A 362 14.09 -20.45 21.62
CA PRO A 362 13.83 -21.63 20.80
C PRO A 362 14.77 -22.79 21.08
N GLU A 363 16.04 -22.53 21.35
CA GLU A 363 17.04 -23.59 21.63
C GLU A 363 16.71 -24.32 22.95
N ALA A 364 16.45 -23.57 24.01
CA ALA A 364 16.06 -24.16 25.27
C ALA A 364 14.73 -24.92 25.18
N TYR A 365 13.78 -24.38 24.41
CA TYR A 365 12.50 -25.06 24.15
C TYR A 365 12.72 -26.40 23.41
N PHE A 366 13.54 -26.42 22.36
CA PHE A 366 13.83 -27.62 21.59
C PHE A 366 14.53 -28.71 22.44
N LEU A 367 15.48 -28.30 23.26
CA LEU A 367 16.20 -29.23 24.17
C LEU A 367 15.25 -29.84 25.22
N ALA A 368 14.23 -29.12 25.64
CA ALA A 368 13.24 -29.60 26.60
C ALA A 368 12.17 -30.51 25.95
N HIS A 369 12.00 -30.44 24.61
CA HIS A 369 10.95 -31.13 23.84
C HIS A 369 11.55 -31.90 22.67
N GLU A 370 12.65 -32.65 22.89
CA GLU A 370 13.38 -33.38 21.84
C GLU A 370 12.48 -34.31 21.01
N ASP A 371 11.44 -34.89 21.61
CA ASP A 371 10.48 -35.76 20.93
C ASP A 371 9.62 -35.05 19.87
N ASP A 372 9.47 -33.71 19.97
CA ASP A 372 8.68 -32.87 19.08
C ASP A 372 9.56 -32.09 18.08
N VAL A 373 10.86 -32.28 18.13
CA VAL A 373 11.83 -31.66 17.23
C VAL A 373 12.19 -32.61 16.09
N THR A 374 12.36 -32.05 14.91
CA THR A 374 12.76 -32.80 13.70
C THR A 374 14.01 -32.19 13.12
#